data_94dba21af0c9d90e46a4ff87e08032a8
#
_entry.id   94dba21af0c9d90e46a4ff87e08032a8
#
_cell.length_a   1.000
_cell.length_b   1.000
_cell.length_c   1.000
_cell.angle_alpha   90.00
_cell.angle_beta   90.00
_cell.angle_gamma   90.00
#
_symmetry.space_group_name_H-M   'P 1'
#
loop_
_entity.id
_entity.type
_entity.pdbx_description
1 polymer ?
#
loop_
_entity_poly.entity_id
_entity_poly.type
_entity_poly.pdbx_seq_one_letter_code
_entity_poly.pdbx_strand_id
1 'polypeptide(L)'
;MIAFTKQLFHSMHARLEGSGLLVLRLWVGYEFANAGWLKLQDLTPPGWFIDLHFPFPNSLLSPALNWGAAGLMESLLGLALIVGVYSRLASWSLLYVTYVAVYTVHFDLGWAGWNQIDTDQGLGFKVPLMLGLMLFTIVSQGPGRYSVDHVCARTDHLAC
;
A
#
# COMPACT_ATOMS: atom_id res chain seq x y z
N MET A 1 32.96 -18.09 24.42
CA MET A 1 32.52 -16.75 23.98
C MET A 1 31.83 -16.81 22.61
N ILE A 2 32.42 -17.40 21.57
CA ILE A 2 31.85 -17.50 20.21
C ILE A 2 30.50 -18.28 20.15
N ALA A 3 30.34 -19.35 20.95
CA ALA A 3 29.10 -20.14 20.99
C ALA A 3 27.94 -19.36 21.60
N PHE A 4 28.18 -18.59 22.65
CA PHE A 4 27.17 -17.75 23.33
C PHE A 4 26.69 -16.61 22.43
N THR A 5 27.60 -15.96 21.71
CA THR A 5 27.23 -14.91 20.73
C THR A 5 26.41 -15.48 19.57
N LYS A 6 26.73 -16.65 19.04
CA LYS A 6 25.93 -17.33 18.00
C LYS A 6 24.51 -17.67 18.50
N GLN A 7 24.41 -18.17 19.72
CA GLN A 7 23.10 -18.52 20.30
C GLN A 7 22.23 -17.28 20.57
N LEU A 8 22.85 -16.19 21.02
CA LEU A 8 22.16 -14.91 21.21
C LEU A 8 21.67 -14.34 19.88
N PHE A 9 22.52 -14.35 18.85
CA PHE A 9 22.15 -13.93 17.50
C PHE A 9 21.00 -14.77 16.91
N HIS A 10 21.05 -16.08 17.11
CA HIS A 10 20.01 -16.98 16.60
C HIS A 10 18.66 -16.75 17.30
N SER A 11 18.67 -16.52 18.61
CA SER A 11 17.44 -16.22 19.38
C SER A 11 16.86 -14.85 19.04
N MET A 12 17.71 -13.84 18.80
CA MET A 12 17.26 -12.52 18.33
C MET A 12 16.67 -12.59 16.92
N HIS A 13 17.33 -13.31 16.02
CA HIS A 13 16.83 -13.48 14.65
C HIS A 13 15.46 -14.17 14.62
N ALA A 14 15.29 -15.22 15.39
CA ALA A 14 14.02 -15.93 15.51
C ALA A 14 12.88 -15.05 16.09
N ARG A 15 13.19 -14.12 16.99
CA ARG A 15 12.21 -13.17 17.55
C ARG A 15 11.84 -12.04 16.58
N LEU A 16 12.79 -11.61 15.74
CA LEU A 16 12.59 -10.55 14.76
C LEU A 16 11.98 -11.09 13.46
N GLU A 17 11.93 -12.40 13.28
CA GLU A 17 11.38 -13.03 12.09
C GLU A 17 9.89 -12.67 11.93
N GLY A 18 9.55 -12.05 10.80
CA GLY A 18 8.20 -11.57 10.49
C GLY A 18 7.83 -10.18 11.03
N SER A 19 8.63 -9.60 11.95
CA SER A 19 8.36 -8.25 12.46
C SER A 19 8.54 -7.17 11.37
N GLY A 20 9.47 -7.34 10.46
CA GLY A 20 9.68 -6.42 9.34
C GLY A 20 8.45 -6.30 8.43
N LEU A 21 7.81 -7.42 8.11
CA LEU A 21 6.55 -7.43 7.35
C LEU A 21 5.39 -6.80 8.13
N LEU A 22 5.34 -6.99 9.45
CA LEU A 22 4.35 -6.33 10.30
C LEU A 22 4.49 -4.82 10.23
N VAL A 23 5.71 -4.30 10.50
CA VAL A 23 5.98 -2.85 10.48
C VAL A 23 5.67 -2.25 9.12
N LEU A 24 6.14 -2.90 8.05
CA LEU A 24 5.89 -2.47 6.67
C LEU A 24 4.41 -2.41 6.36
N ARG A 25 3.65 -3.42 6.75
CA ARG A 25 2.20 -3.52 6.54
C ARG A 25 1.43 -2.46 7.33
N LEU A 26 1.82 -2.24 8.60
CA LEU A 26 1.21 -1.20 9.45
C LEU A 26 1.46 0.18 8.86
N TRP A 27 2.67 0.46 8.41
CA TRP A 27 3.02 1.75 7.82
C TRP A 27 2.25 2.00 6.52
N VAL A 28 2.36 1.09 5.56
CA VAL A 28 1.68 1.23 4.26
C VAL A 28 0.17 1.26 4.43
N GLY A 29 -0.38 0.40 5.30
CA GLY A 29 -1.81 0.38 5.59
C GLY A 29 -2.29 1.69 6.20
N TYR A 30 -1.51 2.30 7.10
CA TYR A 30 -1.82 3.61 7.67
C TYR A 30 -1.80 4.72 6.61
N GLU A 31 -0.78 4.77 5.75
CA GLU A 31 -0.69 5.78 4.68
C GLU A 31 -1.92 5.75 3.77
N PHE A 32 -2.31 4.56 3.29
CA PHE A 32 -3.50 4.43 2.45
C PHE A 32 -4.79 4.70 3.20
N ALA A 33 -4.96 4.17 4.43
CA ALA A 33 -6.16 4.40 5.21
C ALA A 33 -6.38 5.89 5.48
N ASN A 34 -5.31 6.61 5.82
CA ASN A 34 -5.35 8.05 6.05
C ASN A 34 -5.65 8.83 4.77
N ALA A 35 -4.99 8.51 3.65
CA ALA A 35 -5.23 9.15 2.36
C ALA A 35 -6.67 8.95 1.89
N GLY A 36 -7.19 7.73 2.04
CA GLY A 36 -8.58 7.41 1.71
C GLY A 36 -9.58 8.13 2.62
N TRP A 37 -9.30 8.15 3.92
CA TRP A 37 -10.14 8.86 4.90
C TRP A 37 -10.28 10.34 4.58
N LEU A 38 -9.19 11.01 4.22
CA LEU A 38 -9.22 12.42 3.83
C LEU A 38 -10.10 12.67 2.60
N LYS A 39 -10.09 11.77 1.62
CA LYS A 39 -10.96 11.84 0.44
C LYS A 39 -12.43 11.62 0.78
N LEU A 40 -12.73 10.79 1.77
CA LEU A 40 -14.10 10.49 2.20
C LEU A 40 -14.73 11.60 3.07
N GLN A 41 -13.92 12.46 3.69
CA GLN A 41 -14.42 13.63 4.43
C GLN A 41 -15.07 14.66 3.50
N ASP A 42 -14.57 14.78 2.27
CA ASP A 42 -15.16 15.61 1.23
C ASP A 42 -15.25 14.80 -0.07
N LEU A 43 -16.47 14.34 -0.36
CA LEU A 43 -16.75 13.56 -1.57
C LEU A 43 -16.76 14.43 -2.84
N THR A 44 -16.66 15.75 -2.70
CA THR A 44 -16.50 16.67 -3.82
C THR A 44 -15.05 16.68 -4.26
N PRO A 45 -14.73 16.19 -5.47
CA PRO A 45 -13.33 16.22 -5.92
C PRO A 45 -12.85 17.67 -6.04
N PRO A 46 -11.60 17.95 -5.65
CA PRO A 46 -11.02 19.28 -5.81
C PRO A 46 -10.94 19.65 -7.30
N GLY A 47 -10.98 20.95 -7.61
CA GLY A 47 -11.02 21.43 -9.00
C GLY A 47 -9.92 20.87 -9.89
N TRP A 48 -8.68 20.77 -9.39
CA TRP A 48 -7.56 20.19 -10.13
C TRP A 48 -7.75 18.72 -10.51
N PHE A 49 -8.57 17.97 -9.75
CA PHE A 49 -8.83 16.54 -9.99
C PHE A 49 -9.83 16.33 -11.13
N ILE A 50 -10.72 17.31 -11.37
CA ILE A 50 -11.80 17.21 -12.37
C ILE A 50 -11.23 17.17 -13.79
N ASP A 51 -10.13 17.88 -14.04
CA ASP A 51 -9.51 18.01 -15.35
C ASP A 51 -8.50 16.89 -15.67
N LEU A 52 -8.31 15.92 -14.75
CA LEU A 52 -7.36 14.83 -14.95
C LEU A 52 -7.84 13.82 -16.01
N HIS A 53 -6.89 13.31 -16.75
CA HIS A 53 -7.11 12.23 -17.71
C HIS A 53 -6.78 10.88 -17.10
N PHE A 54 -7.82 10.07 -16.89
CA PHE A 54 -7.68 8.75 -16.26
C PHE A 54 -7.36 7.66 -17.29
N PRO A 55 -6.53 6.65 -16.92
CA PRO A 55 -6.32 5.48 -17.75
C PRO A 55 -7.57 4.61 -17.81
N PHE A 56 -7.67 3.76 -18.83
CA PHE A 56 -8.72 2.73 -18.86
C PHE A 56 -8.51 1.71 -17.71
N PRO A 57 -9.55 1.28 -17.01
CA PRO A 57 -10.99 1.56 -17.20
C PRO A 57 -11.51 2.81 -16.47
N ASN A 58 -10.71 3.50 -15.66
CA ASN A 58 -11.12 4.65 -14.84
C ASN A 58 -11.63 5.83 -15.71
N SER A 59 -11.20 5.92 -16.98
CA SER A 59 -11.69 6.91 -17.95
C SER A 59 -13.19 6.78 -18.26
N LEU A 60 -13.80 5.64 -17.96
CA LEU A 60 -15.25 5.43 -18.13
C LEU A 60 -16.09 6.00 -16.97
N LEU A 61 -15.44 6.36 -15.88
CA LEU A 61 -16.09 6.88 -14.68
C LEU A 61 -15.99 8.40 -14.63
N SER A 62 -16.98 9.05 -14.02
CA SER A 62 -16.89 10.48 -13.74
C SER A 62 -15.76 10.76 -12.72
N PRO A 63 -15.20 12.00 -12.71
CA PRO A 63 -14.21 12.38 -11.71
C PRO A 63 -14.68 12.16 -10.26
N ALA A 64 -15.94 12.46 -9.95
CA ALA A 64 -16.53 12.27 -8.63
C ALA A 64 -16.58 10.78 -8.22
N LEU A 65 -16.90 9.87 -9.15
CA LEU A 65 -16.88 8.44 -8.89
C LEU A 65 -15.46 7.92 -8.71
N ASN A 66 -14.50 8.39 -9.51
CA ASN A 66 -13.08 8.04 -9.32
C ASN A 66 -12.56 8.49 -7.95
N TRP A 67 -12.91 9.72 -7.52
CA TRP A 67 -12.51 10.26 -6.22
C TRP A 67 -13.09 9.44 -5.06
N GLY A 68 -14.40 9.21 -5.05
CA GLY A 68 -15.07 8.44 -4.00
C GLY A 68 -14.62 6.97 -3.98
N ALA A 69 -14.47 6.34 -5.15
CA ALA A 69 -13.99 4.97 -5.25
C ALA A 69 -12.55 4.83 -4.74
N ALA A 70 -11.66 5.76 -5.10
CA ALA A 70 -10.29 5.79 -4.59
C ALA A 70 -10.29 5.95 -3.06
N GLY A 71 -11.05 6.91 -2.52
CA GLY A 71 -11.17 7.12 -1.08
C GLY A 71 -11.65 5.87 -0.33
N LEU A 72 -12.68 5.21 -0.86
CA LEU A 72 -13.22 3.98 -0.26
C LEU A 72 -12.22 2.82 -0.33
N MET A 73 -11.61 2.59 -1.49
CA MET A 73 -10.63 1.51 -1.67
C MET A 73 -9.40 1.72 -0.78
N GLU A 74 -8.83 2.91 -0.77
CA GLU A 74 -7.67 3.24 0.06
C GLU A 74 -7.96 3.05 1.54
N SER A 75 -9.13 3.53 2.03
CA SER A 75 -9.52 3.37 3.43
C SER A 75 -9.71 1.91 3.82
N LEU A 76 -10.54 1.17 3.08
CA LEU A 76 -10.89 -0.20 3.44
C LEU A 76 -9.70 -1.15 3.28
N LEU A 77 -8.95 -1.04 2.17
CA LEU A 77 -7.81 -1.91 1.90
C LEU A 77 -6.60 -1.54 2.78
N GLY A 78 -6.42 -0.26 3.11
CA GLY A 78 -5.44 0.18 4.11
C GLY A 78 -5.72 -0.42 5.48
N LEU A 79 -6.96 -0.38 5.96
CA LEU A 79 -7.38 -1.03 7.20
C LEU A 79 -7.22 -2.57 7.15
N ALA A 80 -7.57 -3.18 6.01
CA ALA A 80 -7.36 -4.62 5.80
C ALA A 80 -5.88 -5.01 5.91
N LEU A 81 -4.96 -4.17 5.39
CA LEU A 81 -3.52 -4.36 5.56
C LEU A 81 -3.08 -4.23 7.01
N ILE A 82 -3.57 -3.24 7.75
CA ILE A 82 -3.24 -3.06 9.17
C ILE A 82 -3.60 -4.32 9.96
N VAL A 83 -4.82 -4.81 9.79
CA VAL A 83 -5.31 -6.03 10.47
C VAL A 83 -4.64 -7.29 9.92
N GLY A 84 -4.28 -7.30 8.65
CA GLY A 84 -3.68 -8.45 7.97
C GLY A 84 -4.71 -9.45 7.48
N VAL A 85 -5.81 -8.95 6.94
CA VAL A 85 -6.89 -9.72 6.32
C VAL A 85 -6.82 -9.55 4.81
N TYR A 86 -6.84 -10.66 4.06
CA TYR A 86 -6.68 -10.67 2.60
C TYR A 86 -5.52 -9.79 2.11
N SER A 87 -4.40 -9.80 2.83
CA SER A 87 -3.29 -8.83 2.67
C SER A 87 -2.71 -8.82 1.26
N ARG A 88 -2.61 -9.99 0.59
CA ARG A 88 -2.11 -10.06 -0.79
C ARG A 88 -3.08 -9.41 -1.77
N LEU A 89 -4.37 -9.67 -1.64
CA LEU A 89 -5.40 -9.08 -2.49
C LEU A 89 -5.49 -7.57 -2.28
N ALA A 90 -5.50 -7.13 -1.02
CA ALA A 90 -5.48 -5.72 -0.66
C ALA A 90 -4.26 -5.01 -1.26
N SER A 91 -3.06 -5.61 -1.16
CA SER A 91 -1.85 -5.05 -1.74
C SER A 91 -1.90 -4.96 -3.27
N TRP A 92 -2.43 -5.97 -3.97
CA TRP A 92 -2.62 -5.92 -5.43
C TRP A 92 -3.57 -4.79 -5.84
N SER A 93 -4.69 -4.65 -5.12
CA SER A 93 -5.67 -3.60 -5.41
C SER A 93 -5.08 -2.20 -5.14
N LEU A 94 -4.32 -2.04 -4.05
CA LEU A 94 -3.64 -0.77 -3.76
C LEU A 94 -2.49 -0.46 -4.73
N LEU A 95 -1.81 -1.47 -5.27
CA LEU A 95 -0.86 -1.28 -6.37
C LEU A 95 -1.54 -0.69 -7.61
N TYR A 96 -2.75 -1.15 -7.93
CA TYR A 96 -3.54 -0.57 -9.01
C TYR A 96 -3.92 0.88 -8.72
N VAL A 97 -4.39 1.19 -7.50
CA VAL A 97 -4.68 2.59 -7.10
C VAL A 97 -3.43 3.46 -7.22
N THR A 98 -2.27 2.96 -6.77
CA THR A 98 -0.98 3.65 -6.88
C THR A 98 -0.60 3.90 -8.34
N TYR A 99 -0.79 2.91 -9.21
CA TYR A 99 -0.57 3.08 -10.66
C TYR A 99 -1.43 4.20 -11.25
N VAL A 100 -2.74 4.20 -10.93
CA VAL A 100 -3.65 5.27 -11.39
C VAL A 100 -3.18 6.64 -10.87
N ALA A 101 -2.80 6.75 -9.60
CA ALA A 101 -2.30 7.99 -9.00
C ALA A 101 -1.00 8.48 -9.67
N VAL A 102 -0.08 7.56 -9.99
CA VAL A 102 1.14 7.92 -10.75
C VAL A 102 0.77 8.45 -12.12
N TYR A 103 -0.06 7.71 -12.86
CA TYR A 103 -0.44 8.06 -14.22
C TYR A 103 -1.15 9.42 -14.30
N THR A 104 -2.04 9.73 -13.33
CA THR A 104 -2.89 10.92 -13.38
C THR A 104 -2.29 12.16 -12.72
N VAL A 105 -1.51 11.99 -11.66
CA VAL A 105 -1.10 13.10 -10.77
C VAL A 105 0.41 13.26 -10.68
N HIS A 106 1.16 12.17 -10.71
CA HIS A 106 2.58 12.20 -10.37
C HIS A 106 3.52 11.98 -11.57
N PHE A 107 3.01 12.06 -12.79
CA PHE A 107 3.80 11.83 -14.01
C PHE A 107 4.11 13.09 -14.82
N ASP A 108 3.98 14.27 -14.23
CA ASP A 108 4.25 15.56 -14.88
C ASP A 108 5.68 15.64 -15.44
N LEU A 109 6.65 15.12 -14.68
CA LEU A 109 8.06 15.08 -15.06
C LEU A 109 8.42 13.86 -15.93
N GLY A 110 7.45 13.03 -16.30
CA GLY A 110 7.69 11.78 -17.00
C GLY A 110 8.66 10.88 -16.23
N TRP A 111 9.47 10.11 -16.92
CA TRP A 111 10.43 9.19 -16.30
C TRP A 111 11.54 9.88 -15.48
N ALA A 112 11.84 11.15 -15.73
CA ALA A 112 12.80 11.91 -14.94
C ALA A 112 12.32 12.14 -13.47
N GLY A 113 11.00 12.07 -13.24
CA GLY A 113 10.38 12.23 -11.92
C GLY A 113 10.54 11.06 -10.95
N TRP A 114 11.22 9.95 -11.34
CA TRP A 114 11.34 8.74 -10.50
C TRP A 114 11.96 8.99 -9.12
N ASN A 115 12.83 9.99 -9.00
CA ASN A 115 13.51 10.36 -7.76
C ASN A 115 13.11 11.77 -7.26
N GLN A 116 12.04 12.34 -7.80
CA GLN A 116 11.51 13.65 -7.41
C GLN A 116 10.22 13.47 -6.60
N ILE A 117 9.93 14.42 -5.70
CA ILE A 117 8.68 14.46 -4.94
C ILE A 117 7.83 15.61 -5.47
N ASP A 118 8.30 16.83 -5.26
CA ASP A 118 7.66 18.06 -5.68
C ASP A 118 8.75 19.01 -6.17
N THR A 119 8.53 19.63 -7.31
CA THR A 119 9.46 20.56 -7.95
C THR A 119 8.70 21.73 -8.56
N ASP A 120 9.38 22.81 -8.86
CA ASP A 120 8.80 23.97 -9.57
C ASP A 120 8.25 23.60 -10.97
N GLN A 121 8.63 22.43 -11.51
CA GLN A 121 8.24 21.93 -12.83
C GLN A 121 7.10 20.91 -12.79
N GLY A 122 6.71 20.43 -11.60
CA GLY A 122 5.65 19.45 -11.42
C GLY A 122 5.98 18.37 -10.40
N LEU A 123 5.06 17.41 -10.26
CA LEU A 123 5.15 16.33 -9.29
C LEU A 123 5.91 15.12 -9.84
N GLY A 124 6.81 14.58 -9.04
CA GLY A 124 7.47 13.31 -9.29
C GLY A 124 6.78 12.14 -8.60
N PHE A 125 7.13 10.93 -8.98
CA PHE A 125 6.49 9.71 -8.47
C PHE A 125 7.34 8.91 -7.46
N LYS A 126 8.34 9.54 -6.84
CA LYS A 126 9.20 8.89 -5.82
C LYS A 126 8.41 8.25 -4.69
N VAL A 127 7.47 9.00 -4.10
CA VAL A 127 6.67 8.50 -2.98
C VAL A 127 5.73 7.36 -3.41
N PRO A 128 4.93 7.50 -4.48
CA PRO A 128 4.16 6.38 -5.01
C PRO A 128 5.00 5.15 -5.37
N LEU A 129 6.19 5.35 -5.92
CA LEU A 129 7.12 4.25 -6.23
C LEU A 129 7.54 3.51 -4.96
N MET A 130 7.91 4.21 -3.90
CA MET A 130 8.27 3.60 -2.62
C MET A 130 7.10 2.81 -2.02
N LEU A 131 5.89 3.37 -2.02
CA LEU A 131 4.69 2.67 -1.58
C LEU A 131 4.41 1.43 -2.44
N GLY A 132 4.56 1.53 -3.76
CA GLY A 132 4.42 0.41 -4.68
C GLY A 132 5.40 -0.72 -4.40
N LEU A 133 6.68 -0.42 -4.14
CA LEU A 133 7.69 -1.42 -3.77
C LEU A 133 7.38 -2.09 -2.43
N MET A 134 6.86 -1.34 -1.47
CA MET A 134 6.41 -1.88 -0.18
C MET A 134 5.22 -2.82 -0.35
N LEU A 135 4.21 -2.43 -1.14
CA LEU A 135 3.07 -3.28 -1.47
C LEU A 135 3.49 -4.55 -2.22
N PHE A 136 4.41 -4.42 -3.19
CA PHE A 136 4.96 -5.56 -3.92
C PHE A 136 5.66 -6.56 -2.99
N THR A 137 6.34 -6.06 -1.95
CA THR A 137 6.95 -6.92 -0.93
C THR A 137 5.89 -7.75 -0.19
N ILE A 138 4.74 -7.15 0.16
CA ILE A 138 3.63 -7.87 0.82
C ILE A 138 3.01 -8.89 -0.14
N VAL A 139 2.84 -8.54 -1.41
CA VAL A 139 2.34 -9.48 -2.43
C VAL A 139 3.24 -10.70 -2.55
N SER A 140 4.55 -10.49 -2.66
CA SER A 140 5.53 -11.55 -2.91
C SER A 140 5.77 -12.43 -1.68
N GLN A 141 5.99 -11.83 -0.52
CA GLN A 141 6.33 -12.57 0.70
C GLN A 141 5.09 -12.99 1.51
N GLY A 142 3.94 -12.35 1.26
CA GLY A 142 2.69 -12.59 2.00
C GLY A 142 2.55 -11.72 3.24
N PRO A 143 1.51 -12.00 4.06
CA PRO A 143 1.11 -11.13 5.16
C PRO A 143 2.04 -11.16 6.38
N GLY A 144 2.93 -12.15 6.48
CA GLY A 144 3.79 -12.36 7.63
C GLY A 144 3.10 -13.08 8.80
N ARG A 145 3.90 -13.45 9.81
CA ARG A 145 3.44 -14.28 10.97
C ARG A 145 2.41 -13.56 11.84
N TYR A 146 2.45 -12.24 11.89
CA TYR A 146 1.57 -11.39 12.72
C TYR A 146 0.40 -10.85 11.89
N SER A 147 -0.41 -11.75 11.30
CA SER A 147 -1.57 -11.41 10.48
C SER A 147 -2.73 -12.36 10.76
N VAL A 148 -3.95 -11.89 10.55
CA VAL A 148 -5.14 -12.73 10.62
C VAL A 148 -5.09 -13.83 9.56
N ASP A 149 -4.63 -13.52 8.35
CA ASP A 149 -4.45 -14.50 7.27
C ASP A 149 -3.57 -15.67 7.71
N HIS A 150 -2.52 -15.42 8.49
CA HIS A 150 -1.63 -16.47 8.98
C HIS A 150 -2.30 -17.34 10.05
N VAL A 151 -3.08 -16.73 10.94
CA VAL A 151 -3.83 -17.45 11.99
C VAL A 151 -4.89 -18.34 11.36
N CYS A 152 -5.66 -17.82 10.39
CA CYS A 152 -6.68 -18.60 9.68
C CYS A 152 -6.08 -19.79 8.92
N ALA A 153 -5.00 -19.58 8.18
CA ALA A 153 -4.33 -20.65 7.45
C ALA A 153 -3.82 -21.77 8.37
N ARG A 154 -3.43 -21.43 9.61
CA ARG A 154 -2.99 -22.42 10.60
C ARG A 154 -4.16 -23.22 11.20
N THR A 155 -5.32 -22.60 11.37
CA THR A 155 -6.52 -23.30 11.89
C THR A 155 -7.10 -24.25 10.85
N ASP A 156 -7.08 -23.92 9.57
CA ASP A 156 -7.55 -24.81 8.49
C ASP A 156 -6.71 -26.10 8.40
N HIS A 157 -5.41 -26.04 8.68
CA HIS A 157 -4.54 -27.21 8.75
C HIS A 157 -4.75 -28.11 9.98
N LEU A 158 -5.41 -27.60 11.02
CA LEU A 158 -5.75 -28.39 12.23
C LEU A 158 -7.16 -29.00 12.17
N ALA A 159 -7.97 -28.58 11.20
CA ALA A 159 -9.35 -29.08 11.00
C ALA A 159 -9.45 -30.22 9.94
N CYS A 160 -8.34 -30.59 9.29
CA CYS A 160 -8.21 -31.78 8.43
C CYS A 160 -7.52 -32.91 9.18
#